data_e52b7bfa328d72f370ecea1ec4c8a22c
#
_entry.id   e52b7bfa328d72f370ecea1ec4c8a22c
#
_cell.length_a   1.000
_cell.length_b   1.000
_cell.length_c   1.000
_cell.angle_alpha   90.00
_cell.angle_beta   90.00
_cell.angle_gamma   90.00
#
_symmetry.space_group_name_H-M   'P 1'
#
loop_
_entity.id
_entity.type
_entity.pdbx_description
1 polymer ?
#
loop_
_entity_poly.entity_id
_entity_poly.type
_entity_poly.pdbx_seq_one_letter_code
_entity_poly.pdbx_strand_id
1 'polypeptide(L)'
;MSKLEALKFILLLGAVYYAIGGIAHYFGLTIFPFFVSELYVPYQDSIIALVCLIFVLLLLAVARDPIKNVDTLNVLILGVALASVFSILIIYKIDLASLGAPAKKLQTITEGIMGFIYLGLLLWLHPRRKI
;
A
#
# COMPACT_ATOMS: atom_id res chain seq x y z
N MET A 1 -15.58 -10.67 -16.47
CA MET A 1 -14.20 -10.63 -15.92
C MET A 1 -14.00 -11.87 -15.05
N SER A 2 -13.01 -12.70 -15.37
CA SER A 2 -12.66 -13.86 -14.55
C SER A 2 -12.03 -13.42 -13.21
N LYS A 3 -12.02 -14.32 -12.21
CA LYS A 3 -11.34 -14.02 -10.92
C LYS A 3 -9.86 -13.66 -11.11
N LEU A 4 -9.20 -14.31 -12.09
CA LEU A 4 -7.79 -14.06 -12.37
C LEU A 4 -7.57 -12.68 -12.98
N GLU A 5 -8.45 -12.25 -13.90
CA GLU A 5 -8.40 -10.89 -14.47
C GLU A 5 -8.68 -9.83 -13.40
N ALA A 6 -9.66 -10.09 -12.52
CA ALA A 6 -9.93 -9.21 -11.40
C ALA A 6 -8.71 -9.09 -10.47
N LEU A 7 -8.04 -10.20 -10.15
CA LEU A 7 -6.82 -10.18 -9.33
C LEU A 7 -5.71 -9.36 -10.00
N LYS A 8 -5.46 -9.58 -11.30
CA LYS A 8 -4.48 -8.79 -12.06
C LYS A 8 -4.81 -7.30 -12.01
N PHE A 9 -6.06 -6.95 -12.21
CA PHE A 9 -6.51 -5.55 -12.15
C PHE A 9 -6.26 -4.92 -10.77
N ILE A 10 -6.60 -5.62 -9.68
CA ILE A 10 -6.37 -5.15 -8.31
C ILE A 10 -4.87 -4.99 -8.01
N LEU A 11 -4.03 -5.91 -8.48
CA LEU A 11 -2.58 -5.79 -8.34
C LEU A 11 -2.02 -4.58 -9.11
N LEU A 12 -2.54 -4.32 -10.32
CA LEU A 12 -2.15 -3.14 -11.10
C LEU A 12 -2.60 -1.83 -10.44
N LEU A 13 -3.81 -1.79 -9.83
CA LEU A 13 -4.25 -0.64 -9.05
C LEU A 13 -3.32 -0.38 -7.86
N GLY A 14 -2.89 -1.43 -7.16
CA GLY A 14 -1.88 -1.32 -6.11
C GLY A 14 -0.55 -0.75 -6.63
N ALA A 15 -0.10 -1.21 -7.79
CA ALA A 15 1.13 -0.69 -8.41
C ALA A 15 1.01 0.80 -8.74
N VAL A 16 -0.13 1.24 -9.29
CA VAL A 16 -0.39 2.67 -9.56
C VAL A 16 -0.40 3.48 -8.26
N TYR A 17 -1.06 2.98 -7.22
CA TYR A 17 -1.08 3.63 -5.91
C TYR A 17 0.34 3.85 -5.34
N TYR A 18 1.17 2.81 -5.34
CA TYR A 18 2.55 2.92 -4.87
C TYR A 18 3.43 3.79 -5.78
N ALA A 19 3.19 3.81 -7.10
CA ALA A 19 3.91 4.71 -8.01
C ALA A 19 3.61 6.17 -7.68
N ILE A 20 2.34 6.52 -7.50
CA ILE A 20 1.92 7.87 -7.09
C ILE A 20 2.49 8.20 -5.71
N GLY A 21 2.43 7.26 -4.76
CA GLY A 21 3.00 7.41 -3.42
C GLY A 21 4.50 7.67 -3.44
N GLY A 22 5.24 6.91 -4.24
CA GLY A 22 6.68 7.12 -4.40
C GLY A 22 7.02 8.51 -4.93
N ILE A 23 6.28 8.98 -5.93
CA ILE A 23 6.44 10.34 -6.47
C ILE A 23 6.11 11.39 -5.40
N ALA A 24 4.99 11.22 -4.70
CA ALA A 24 4.57 12.14 -3.66
C ALA A 24 5.59 12.25 -2.53
N HIS A 25 6.13 11.11 -2.05
CA HIS A 25 7.16 11.10 -1.02
C HIS A 25 8.47 11.72 -1.51
N TYR A 26 8.93 11.38 -2.72
CA TYR A 26 10.19 11.90 -3.23
C TYR A 26 10.20 13.42 -3.36
N PHE A 27 9.09 14.01 -3.82
CA PHE A 27 8.97 15.44 -4.05
C PHE A 27 8.29 16.21 -2.91
N GLY A 28 7.86 15.56 -1.83
CA GLY A 28 7.11 16.18 -0.74
C GLY A 28 5.76 16.76 -1.19
N LEU A 29 5.05 16.05 -2.07
CA LEU A 29 3.77 16.51 -2.59
C LEU A 29 2.62 16.11 -1.65
N THR A 30 1.59 16.96 -1.60
CA THR A 30 0.33 16.62 -0.95
C THR A 30 -0.72 16.27 -2.00
N ILE A 31 -1.28 15.05 -1.90
CA ILE A 31 -2.40 14.55 -2.71
C ILE A 31 -3.46 14.04 -1.72
N PHE A 32 -4.19 14.99 -1.14
CA PHE A 32 -5.16 14.69 -0.10
C PHE A 32 -6.30 13.77 -0.61
N PRO A 33 -6.77 12.80 0.17
CA PRO A 33 -6.36 12.42 1.53
C PRO A 33 -5.27 11.33 1.59
N PHE A 34 -4.70 10.92 0.47
CA PHE A 34 -3.82 9.75 0.35
C PHE A 34 -2.37 10.04 0.71
N PHE A 35 -1.86 11.22 0.32
CA PHE A 35 -0.49 11.65 0.60
C PHE A 35 -0.49 13.06 1.13
N VAL A 36 0.13 13.26 2.27
CA VAL A 36 0.21 14.55 2.95
C VAL A 36 1.65 14.84 3.29
N SER A 37 2.13 16.03 2.91
CA SER A 37 3.51 16.46 3.13
C SER A 37 3.80 16.95 4.55
N GLU A 38 2.83 16.94 5.47
CA GLU A 38 3.11 17.17 6.89
C GLU A 38 4.15 16.16 7.38
N LEU A 39 5.09 16.59 8.19
CA LEU A 39 6.23 15.80 8.66
C LEU A 39 7.15 15.29 7.53
N TYR A 40 7.17 15.96 6.38
CA TYR A 40 8.08 15.62 5.28
C TYR A 40 9.55 15.82 5.70
N VAL A 41 10.34 14.74 5.55
CA VAL A 41 11.78 14.75 5.77
C VAL A 41 12.46 14.19 4.51
N PRO A 42 13.15 15.01 3.71
CA PRO A 42 13.67 14.63 2.39
C PRO A 42 14.44 13.30 2.37
N TYR A 43 15.28 13.05 3.37
CA TYR A 43 16.04 11.80 3.44
C TYR A 43 15.13 10.59 3.70
N GLN A 44 14.26 10.66 4.72
CA GLN A 44 13.36 9.56 5.08
C GLN A 44 12.33 9.29 3.98
N ASP A 45 11.75 10.36 3.43
CA ASP A 45 10.77 10.26 2.36
C ASP A 45 11.37 9.72 1.06
N SER A 46 12.63 10.00 0.76
CA SER A 46 13.34 9.36 -0.36
C SER A 46 13.52 7.85 -0.17
N ILE A 47 13.76 7.39 1.06
CA ILE A 47 13.80 5.95 1.37
C ILE A 47 12.41 5.32 1.20
N ILE A 48 11.34 6.00 1.66
CA ILE A 48 9.98 5.54 1.46
C ILE A 48 9.65 5.47 -0.04
N ALA A 49 10.06 6.46 -0.82
CA ALA A 49 9.89 6.46 -2.28
C ALA A 49 10.58 5.26 -2.94
N LEU A 50 11.80 4.91 -2.52
CA LEU A 50 12.49 3.71 -3.00
C LEU A 50 11.74 2.43 -2.64
N VAL A 51 11.22 2.32 -1.42
CA VAL A 51 10.39 1.19 -0.98
C VAL A 51 9.12 1.09 -1.83
N CYS A 52 8.46 2.22 -2.10
CA CYS A 52 7.30 2.26 -2.99
C CYS A 52 7.65 1.73 -4.40
N LEU A 53 8.79 2.12 -4.96
CA LEU A 53 9.24 1.62 -6.26
C LEU A 53 9.47 0.10 -6.25
N ILE A 54 10.07 -0.43 -5.20
CA ILE A 54 10.23 -1.89 -5.04
C ILE A 54 8.87 -2.59 -5.03
N PHE A 55 7.88 -2.05 -4.30
CA PHE A 55 6.53 -2.60 -4.28
C PHE A 55 5.85 -2.52 -5.66
N VAL A 56 6.04 -1.44 -6.41
CA VAL A 56 5.57 -1.35 -7.81
C VAL A 56 6.11 -2.52 -8.64
N LEU A 57 7.41 -2.76 -8.59
CA LEU A 57 8.05 -3.83 -9.36
C LEU A 57 7.53 -5.21 -8.95
N LEU A 58 7.37 -5.47 -7.64
CA LEU A 58 6.83 -6.73 -7.14
C LEU A 58 5.37 -6.94 -7.56
N LEU A 59 4.52 -5.91 -7.44
CA LEU A 59 3.12 -5.97 -7.85
C LEU A 59 2.97 -6.22 -9.35
N LEU A 60 3.78 -5.57 -10.18
CA LEU A 60 3.80 -5.79 -11.63
C LEU A 60 4.26 -7.21 -11.97
N ALA A 61 5.29 -7.72 -11.29
CA ALA A 61 5.78 -9.08 -11.50
C ALA A 61 4.70 -10.12 -11.16
N VAL A 62 3.99 -9.94 -10.04
CA VAL A 62 2.90 -10.85 -9.65
C VAL A 62 1.69 -10.69 -10.56
N ALA A 63 1.33 -9.46 -10.97
CA ALA A 63 0.21 -9.20 -11.86
C ALA A 63 0.39 -9.84 -13.25
N ARG A 64 1.63 -10.00 -13.70
CA ARG A 64 1.95 -10.66 -14.97
C ARG A 64 1.48 -12.12 -15.00
N ASP A 65 1.74 -12.87 -13.93
CA ASP A 65 1.28 -14.26 -13.76
C ASP A 65 1.07 -14.57 -12.26
N PRO A 66 -0.12 -14.30 -11.70
CA PRO A 66 -0.39 -14.51 -10.29
C PRO A 66 -0.34 -15.98 -9.84
N ILE A 67 -0.59 -16.91 -10.77
CA ILE A 67 -0.57 -18.35 -10.46
C ILE A 67 0.87 -18.81 -10.28
N LYS A 68 1.75 -18.43 -11.20
CA LYS A 68 3.18 -18.76 -11.14
C LYS A 68 3.87 -18.09 -9.94
N ASN A 69 3.45 -16.87 -9.60
CA ASN A 69 4.05 -16.07 -8.54
C ASN A 69 3.22 -16.11 -7.24
N VAL A 70 2.49 -17.21 -6.98
CA VAL A 70 1.59 -17.32 -5.82
C VAL A 70 2.32 -17.15 -4.48
N ASP A 71 3.56 -17.60 -4.37
CA ASP A 71 4.34 -17.46 -3.15
C ASP A 71 4.70 -15.98 -2.88
N THR A 72 5.08 -15.25 -3.92
CA THR A 72 5.29 -13.79 -3.82
C THR A 72 3.98 -13.06 -3.51
N LEU A 73 2.85 -13.50 -4.09
CA LEU A 73 1.54 -12.96 -3.76
C LEU A 73 1.21 -13.17 -2.26
N ASN A 74 1.51 -14.33 -1.69
CA ASN A 74 1.31 -14.60 -0.27
C ASN A 74 2.13 -13.65 0.61
N VAL A 75 3.39 -13.38 0.24
CA VAL A 75 4.24 -12.41 0.95
C VAL A 75 3.67 -10.99 0.83
N LEU A 76 3.17 -10.60 -0.34
CA LEU A 76 2.51 -9.30 -0.52
C LEU A 76 1.24 -9.18 0.34
N ILE A 77 0.41 -10.23 0.40
CA ILE A 77 -0.79 -10.27 1.26
C ILE A 77 -0.40 -10.09 2.73
N LEU A 78 0.63 -10.80 3.19
CA LEU A 78 1.15 -10.63 4.55
C LEU A 78 1.65 -9.21 4.78
N GLY A 79 2.37 -8.62 3.82
CA GLY A 79 2.85 -7.24 3.87
C GLY A 79 1.70 -6.23 3.99
N VAL A 80 0.62 -6.40 3.22
CA VAL A 80 -0.58 -5.55 3.30
C VAL A 80 -1.25 -5.70 4.67
N ALA A 81 -1.37 -6.92 5.19
CA ALA A 81 -1.95 -7.18 6.52
C ALA A 81 -1.14 -6.47 7.62
N LEU A 82 0.18 -6.62 7.60
CA LEU A 82 1.07 -5.94 8.54
C LEU A 82 0.96 -4.41 8.42
N ALA A 83 1.01 -3.85 7.22
CA ALA A 83 0.88 -2.42 7.00
C ALA A 83 -0.45 -1.87 7.54
N SER A 84 -1.57 -2.58 7.32
CA SER A 84 -2.88 -2.19 7.82
C SER A 84 -2.93 -2.20 9.36
N VAL A 85 -2.35 -3.21 10.00
CA VAL A 85 -2.23 -3.29 11.47
C VAL A 85 -1.33 -2.16 12.00
N PHE A 86 -0.19 -1.91 11.35
CA PHE A 86 0.72 -0.83 11.75
C PHE A 86 0.06 0.55 11.63
N SER A 87 -0.78 0.79 10.63
CA SER A 87 -1.54 2.04 10.52
C SER A 87 -2.41 2.28 11.76
N ILE A 88 -3.07 1.25 12.28
CA ILE A 88 -3.85 1.33 13.53
C ILE A 88 -2.93 1.63 14.72
N LEU A 89 -1.81 0.91 14.82
CA LEU A 89 -0.86 1.09 15.92
C LEU A 89 -0.26 2.50 15.94
N ILE A 90 0.04 3.08 14.78
CA ILE A 90 0.54 4.45 14.64
C ILE A 90 -0.50 5.43 15.19
N ILE A 91 -1.77 5.31 14.76
CA ILE A 91 -2.85 6.20 15.22
C ILE A 91 -3.02 6.13 16.75
N TYR A 92 -2.88 4.94 17.31
CA TYR A 92 -3.06 4.72 18.75
C TYR A 92 -1.87 5.22 19.57
N LYS A 93 -0.65 5.08 19.05
CA LYS A 93 0.59 5.34 19.76
C LYS A 93 1.09 6.77 19.61
N ILE A 94 0.78 7.43 18.48
CA ILE A 94 1.35 8.73 18.12
C ILE A 94 0.22 9.76 18.04
N ASP A 95 0.30 10.81 18.88
CA ASP A 95 -0.59 11.95 18.76
C ASP A 95 -0.11 12.89 17.64
N LEU A 96 -0.50 12.58 16.41
CA LEU A 96 -0.13 13.35 15.22
C LEU A 96 -0.68 14.78 15.26
N ALA A 97 -1.78 15.03 15.96
CA ALA A 97 -2.35 16.37 16.09
C ALA A 97 -1.44 17.26 16.97
N SER A 98 -0.92 16.75 18.08
CA SER A 98 0.02 17.48 18.94
C SER A 98 1.37 17.75 18.26
N LEU A 99 1.74 16.94 17.26
CA LEU A 99 2.92 17.14 16.40
C LEU A 99 2.68 18.15 15.27
N GLY A 100 1.50 18.79 15.20
CA GLY A 100 1.16 19.72 14.13
C GLY A 100 0.84 19.06 12.80
N ALA A 101 0.46 17.77 12.81
CA ALA A 101 0.19 16.99 11.62
C ALA A 101 -1.22 16.35 11.63
N PRO A 102 -2.32 17.13 11.74
CA PRO A 102 -3.67 16.59 11.79
C PRO A 102 -4.11 15.94 10.48
N ALA A 103 -3.66 16.46 9.32
CA ALA A 103 -3.98 15.88 8.03
C ALA A 103 -3.25 14.54 7.83
N LYS A 104 -2.06 14.37 8.41
CA LYS A 104 -1.33 13.09 8.43
C LYS A 104 -2.10 12.02 9.20
N LYS A 105 -2.79 12.38 10.27
CA LYS A 105 -3.68 11.46 11.00
C LYS A 105 -4.80 10.95 10.09
N LEU A 106 -5.46 11.85 9.34
CA LEU A 106 -6.52 11.46 8.42
C LEU A 106 -5.97 10.58 7.28
N GLN A 107 -4.82 10.89 6.72
CA GLN A 107 -4.13 10.04 5.76
C GLN A 107 -3.94 8.63 6.33
N THR A 108 -3.36 8.50 7.52
CA THR A 108 -3.07 7.20 8.14
C THR A 108 -4.34 6.37 8.37
N ILE A 109 -5.44 7.01 8.78
CA ILE A 109 -6.76 6.36 8.90
C ILE A 109 -7.25 5.85 7.55
N THR A 110 -7.18 6.70 6.53
CA THR A 110 -7.62 6.37 5.16
C THR A 110 -6.81 5.21 4.60
N GLU A 111 -5.50 5.23 4.74
CA GLU A 111 -4.60 4.15 4.30
C GLU A 111 -4.87 2.84 5.05
N GLY A 112 -5.13 2.89 6.35
CA GLY A 112 -5.51 1.72 7.14
C GLY A 112 -6.81 1.08 6.64
N ILE A 113 -7.85 1.87 6.42
CA ILE A 113 -9.15 1.39 5.89
C ILE A 113 -8.96 0.79 4.50
N MET A 114 -8.29 1.51 3.61
CA MET A 114 -8.02 1.03 2.25
C MET A 114 -7.16 -0.23 2.25
N GLY A 115 -6.19 -0.32 3.15
CA GLY A 115 -5.36 -1.52 3.33
C GLY A 115 -6.20 -2.75 3.69
N PHE A 116 -7.15 -2.62 4.62
CA PHE A 116 -8.06 -3.74 4.96
C PHE A 116 -8.99 -4.11 3.81
N ILE A 117 -9.53 -3.14 3.08
CA ILE A 117 -10.35 -3.41 1.88
C ILE A 117 -9.51 -4.15 0.83
N TYR A 118 -8.31 -3.65 0.55
CA TYR A 118 -7.39 -4.24 -0.41
C TYR A 118 -6.99 -5.67 -0.01
N LEU A 119 -6.69 -5.89 1.28
CA LEU A 119 -6.42 -7.21 1.86
C LEU A 119 -7.59 -8.18 1.63
N GLY A 120 -8.81 -7.74 1.91
CA GLY A 120 -10.02 -8.54 1.70
C GLY A 120 -10.19 -8.94 0.23
N LEU A 121 -9.95 -8.01 -0.70
CA LEU A 121 -10.00 -8.27 -2.14
C LEU A 121 -8.91 -9.27 -2.58
N LEU A 122 -7.68 -9.12 -2.11
CA LEU A 122 -6.59 -10.05 -2.43
C LEU A 122 -6.88 -11.46 -1.91
N LEU A 123 -7.39 -11.58 -0.67
CA LEU A 123 -7.77 -12.89 -0.10
C LEU A 123 -8.94 -13.53 -0.84
N TRP A 124 -9.95 -12.74 -1.23
CA TRP A 124 -11.11 -13.23 -1.97
C TRP A 124 -10.75 -13.71 -3.38
N LEU A 125 -9.85 -12.99 -4.05
CA LEU A 125 -9.42 -13.27 -5.42
C LEU A 125 -8.24 -14.24 -5.48
N HIS A 126 -7.67 -14.62 -4.34
CA HIS A 126 -6.49 -15.49 -4.27
C HIS A 126 -6.66 -16.77 -5.09
N PRO A 127 -5.71 -17.12 -5.98
CA PRO A 127 -5.75 -18.36 -6.72
C PRO A 127 -5.46 -19.53 -5.76
N ARG A 128 -6.52 -20.16 -5.24
CA ARG A 128 -6.38 -21.36 -4.39
C ARG A 128 -5.79 -22.47 -5.25
N ARG A 129 -4.65 -23.02 -4.84
CA ARG A 129 -4.20 -24.29 -5.40
C ARG A 129 -5.31 -25.31 -5.15
N LYS A 130 -5.86 -25.90 -6.23
CA LYS A 130 -6.63 -27.14 -6.09
C LYS A 130 -5.60 -28.18 -5.64
N ILE A 131 -5.69 -28.59 -4.39
CA ILE A 131 -4.96 -29.72 -3.83
C ILE A 131 -5.50 -30.99 -4.50
#